data_98c9a425977371c306cdeabd3f42ceb2
#
_entry.id   98c9a425977371c306cdeabd3f42ceb2
#
_cell.length_a   1.000
_cell.length_b   1.000
_cell.length_c   1.000
_cell.angle_alpha   90.00
_cell.angle_beta   90.00
_cell.angle_gamma   90.00
#
_symmetry.space_group_name_H-M   'P 1'
#
loop_
_entity.id
_entity.type
_entity.pdbx_description
1 polymer ?
#
loop_
_entity_poly.entity_id
_entity_poly.type
_entity_poly.pdbx_seq_one_letter_code
_entity_poly.pdbx_strand_id
1 'polypeptide(L)'
;MVRALKSWWHETERWYIAVGLANLVLGTSSVLIPLSIAKVFGRSVGSVGVLASLVSLVGVLGSLVWGRLSDAAHRRKPFIILGYTAAGLCFLGISLANSFQQLLILNMLLHFFWVANASVTVLLVIENSGEGTWERRIGHLNQVGALGWVLGLAVGGLWMQWMPARLGELLAIRVLFSVIGLTGLAASLLAFLTIPRTLPQFTQRMFRGMVLALGNFITEKARFAPLHLYHRLHPRRVLAKLTRPEGFRSGTKRFLLSTLVSFVALGFFGIPLPLLLSQRFGLPPSIVFFFFLVQHAGIVVAYPLASRRIQRLGNRYVQMGALGVRMLLFGGFAAYLAFVGKSPPLAVLIAGFVVYGITWSYFQLSGIALTSRLASEENRGLALGLYNAIAGAGWILAGVGSGLVADQFGYPTAFAIASSLLMLSVAILAYVPDPTAESSAKPSEHSPTSESASEPRSMESHTCARSASLGQPKASAICKT
;
A
#
# COMPACT_ATOMS: atom_id res chain seq x y z
N MET A 1 -25.51 -5.01 -15.81
CA MET A 1 -24.12 -5.45 -15.90
C MET A 1 -23.39 -4.88 -17.12
N VAL A 2 -23.87 -5.08 -18.36
CA VAL A 2 -23.23 -4.58 -19.60
C VAL A 2 -23.12 -3.04 -19.66
N ARG A 3 -24.12 -2.28 -19.21
CA ARG A 3 -24.08 -0.80 -19.14
C ARG A 3 -23.05 -0.30 -18.11
N ALA A 4 -22.94 -0.96 -16.96
CA ALA A 4 -21.96 -0.61 -15.94
C ALA A 4 -20.52 -0.91 -16.40
N LEU A 5 -20.30 -1.99 -17.15
CA LEU A 5 -19.02 -2.30 -17.79
C LEU A 5 -18.65 -1.28 -18.87
N LYS A 6 -19.60 -0.85 -19.70
CA LYS A 6 -19.35 0.20 -20.72
C LYS A 6 -19.00 1.54 -20.08
N SER A 7 -19.71 1.98 -19.03
CA SER A 7 -19.37 3.22 -18.32
C SER A 7 -18.00 3.13 -17.66
N TRP A 8 -17.65 1.97 -17.11
CA TRP A 8 -16.35 1.72 -16.46
C TRP A 8 -15.20 1.86 -17.47
N TRP A 9 -15.33 1.30 -18.69
CA TRP A 9 -14.32 1.43 -19.75
C TRP A 9 -14.18 2.88 -20.27
N HIS A 10 -15.24 3.65 -20.33
CA HIS A 10 -15.19 5.07 -20.73
C HIS A 10 -14.49 5.96 -19.70
N GLU A 11 -14.49 5.58 -18.43
CA GLU A 11 -13.79 6.31 -17.36
C GLU A 11 -12.34 5.85 -17.16
N THR A 12 -11.94 4.72 -17.77
CA THR A 12 -10.60 4.16 -17.65
C THR A 12 -9.67 4.83 -18.65
N GLU A 13 -8.73 5.63 -18.16
CA GLU A 13 -7.70 6.20 -19.00
C GLU A 13 -6.77 5.09 -19.54
N ARG A 14 -6.34 5.22 -20.81
CA ARG A 14 -5.54 4.17 -21.49
C ARG A 14 -4.28 3.75 -20.71
N TRP A 15 -3.67 4.66 -19.98
CA TRP A 15 -2.48 4.35 -19.19
C TRP A 15 -2.76 3.52 -17.92
N TYR A 16 -4.03 3.44 -17.46
CA TYR A 16 -4.38 2.55 -16.34
C TYR A 16 -4.13 1.08 -16.69
N ILE A 17 -4.19 0.72 -17.98
CA ILE A 17 -3.86 -0.63 -18.44
C ILE A 17 -2.40 -0.97 -18.13
N ALA A 18 -1.48 0.00 -18.26
CA ALA A 18 -0.08 -0.19 -17.89
C ALA A 18 0.06 -0.48 -16.38
N VAL A 19 -0.74 0.18 -15.53
CA VAL A 19 -0.80 -0.10 -14.09
C VAL A 19 -1.34 -1.50 -13.83
N GLY A 20 -2.37 -1.93 -14.56
CA GLY A 20 -2.91 -3.28 -14.49
C GLY A 20 -1.87 -4.34 -14.84
N LEU A 21 -1.13 -4.16 -15.95
CA LEU A 21 -0.04 -5.07 -16.36
C LEU A 21 1.10 -5.11 -15.32
N ALA A 22 1.48 -3.96 -14.78
CA ALA A 22 2.52 -3.90 -13.74
C ALA A 22 2.07 -4.62 -12.45
N ASN A 23 0.80 -4.50 -12.07
CA ASN A 23 0.25 -5.24 -10.93
C ASN A 23 0.07 -6.73 -11.22
N LEU A 24 -0.16 -7.14 -12.47
CA LEU A 24 -0.12 -8.56 -12.88
C LEU A 24 1.25 -9.17 -12.59
N VAL A 25 2.33 -8.46 -12.94
CA VAL A 25 3.71 -8.88 -12.64
C VAL A 25 3.89 -9.10 -11.14
N LEU A 26 3.44 -8.15 -10.30
CA LEU A 26 3.53 -8.27 -8.84
C LEU A 26 2.65 -9.40 -8.29
N GLY A 27 1.44 -9.56 -8.79
CA GLY A 27 0.55 -10.63 -8.37
C GLY A 27 1.19 -12.00 -8.61
N THR A 28 1.75 -12.22 -9.80
CA THR A 28 2.47 -13.47 -10.10
C THR A 28 3.71 -13.63 -9.22
N SER A 29 4.52 -12.59 -9.06
CA SER A 29 5.78 -12.66 -8.30
C SER A 29 5.58 -12.86 -6.81
N SER A 30 4.44 -12.43 -6.24
CA SER A 30 4.15 -12.53 -4.80
C SER A 30 4.18 -13.97 -4.27
N VAL A 31 3.82 -14.93 -5.10
CA VAL A 31 3.86 -16.37 -4.79
C VAL A 31 5.11 -17.03 -5.41
N LEU A 32 5.50 -16.58 -6.61
CA LEU A 32 6.61 -17.19 -7.35
C LEU A 32 7.95 -17.01 -6.64
N ILE A 33 8.21 -15.83 -6.03
CA ILE A 33 9.47 -15.56 -5.31
C ILE A 33 9.67 -16.50 -4.11
N PRO A 34 8.73 -16.60 -3.15
CA PRO A 34 8.85 -17.56 -2.05
C PRO A 34 9.03 -19.01 -2.54
N LEU A 35 8.26 -19.43 -3.56
CA LEU A 35 8.38 -20.75 -4.15
C LEU A 35 9.77 -20.99 -4.79
N SER A 36 10.32 -19.98 -5.48
CA SER A 36 11.66 -20.09 -6.07
C SER A 36 12.76 -20.23 -5.01
N ILE A 37 12.64 -19.54 -3.88
CA ILE A 37 13.56 -19.65 -2.75
C ILE A 37 13.60 -21.09 -2.24
N ALA A 38 12.44 -21.73 -2.14
CA ALA A 38 12.33 -23.11 -1.68
C ALA A 38 12.73 -24.13 -2.74
N LYS A 39 12.21 -24.01 -3.98
CA LYS A 39 12.30 -25.03 -5.03
C LYS A 39 13.56 -24.90 -5.89
N VAL A 40 13.99 -23.67 -6.22
CA VAL A 40 15.15 -23.42 -7.09
C VAL A 40 16.43 -23.32 -6.27
N PHE A 41 16.38 -22.64 -5.11
CA PHE A 41 17.56 -22.39 -4.30
C PHE A 41 17.67 -23.30 -3.06
N GLY A 42 16.68 -24.17 -2.80
CA GLY A 42 16.71 -25.13 -1.68
C GLY A 42 16.83 -24.46 -0.30
N ARG A 43 16.31 -23.23 -0.14
CA ARG A 43 16.45 -22.46 1.08
C ARG A 43 15.23 -22.60 2.00
N SER A 44 15.49 -22.35 3.29
CA SER A 44 14.48 -22.42 4.35
C SER A 44 13.55 -21.21 4.39
N VAL A 45 12.55 -21.28 5.28
CA VAL A 45 11.61 -20.18 5.58
C VAL A 45 12.35 -18.94 6.11
N GLY A 46 13.45 -19.12 6.86
CA GLY A 46 14.31 -18.04 7.33
C GLY A 46 14.83 -17.19 6.19
N SER A 47 15.21 -17.79 5.06
CA SER A 47 15.65 -17.04 3.88
C SER A 47 14.52 -16.19 3.27
N VAL A 48 13.27 -16.68 3.26
CA VAL A 48 12.10 -15.90 2.83
C VAL A 48 11.85 -14.73 3.80
N GLY A 49 12.01 -14.96 5.10
CA GLY A 49 11.90 -13.95 6.13
C GLY A 49 12.95 -12.84 5.99
N VAL A 50 14.22 -13.21 5.76
CA VAL A 50 15.32 -12.25 5.49
C VAL A 50 15.00 -11.43 4.24
N LEU A 51 14.57 -12.07 3.15
CA LEU A 51 14.17 -11.36 1.94
C LEU A 51 13.05 -10.35 2.24
N ALA A 52 11.99 -10.77 2.92
CA ALA A 52 10.84 -9.92 3.25
C ALA A 52 11.26 -8.69 4.08
N SER A 53 12.14 -8.86 5.07
CA SER A 53 12.67 -7.78 5.88
C SER A 53 13.52 -6.80 5.09
N LEU A 54 14.46 -7.29 4.28
CA LEU A 54 15.35 -6.44 3.49
C LEU A 54 14.59 -5.67 2.41
N VAL A 55 13.63 -6.32 1.76
CA VAL A 55 12.75 -5.69 0.77
C VAL A 55 11.91 -4.58 1.40
N SER A 56 11.34 -4.84 2.59
CA SER A 56 10.57 -3.83 3.32
C SER A 56 11.44 -2.65 3.75
N LEU A 57 12.67 -2.92 4.22
CA LEU A 57 13.63 -1.87 4.58
C LEU A 57 14.00 -1.00 3.37
N VAL A 58 14.33 -1.65 2.25
CA VAL A 58 14.67 -0.94 1.00
C VAL A 58 13.47 -0.17 0.46
N GLY A 59 12.26 -0.70 0.61
CA GLY A 59 11.01 0.00 0.26
C GLY A 59 10.83 1.29 1.07
N VAL A 60 11.06 1.25 2.38
CA VAL A 60 11.00 2.44 3.25
C VAL A 60 12.06 3.47 2.84
N LEU A 61 13.32 3.03 2.66
CA LEU A 61 14.40 3.93 2.21
C LEU A 61 14.13 4.50 0.82
N GLY A 62 13.66 3.67 -0.10
CA GLY A 62 13.27 4.07 -1.46
C GLY A 62 12.17 5.13 -1.45
N SER A 63 11.17 5.01 -0.60
CA SER A 63 10.09 5.99 -0.50
C SER A 63 10.59 7.39 -0.12
N LEU A 64 11.59 7.47 0.76
CA LEU A 64 12.21 8.73 1.16
C LEU A 64 13.02 9.37 0.04
N VAL A 65 13.74 8.56 -0.74
CA VAL A 65 14.56 9.02 -1.87
C VAL A 65 13.68 9.48 -3.02
N TRP A 66 12.77 8.62 -3.47
CA TRP A 66 11.92 8.87 -4.63
C TRP A 66 10.87 9.94 -4.39
N GLY A 67 10.33 10.05 -3.16
CA GLY A 67 9.44 11.14 -2.79
C GLY A 67 10.08 12.50 -3.03
N ARG A 68 11.28 12.73 -2.47
CA ARG A 68 12.03 13.98 -2.65
C ARG A 68 12.43 14.23 -4.10
N LEU A 69 12.85 13.18 -4.81
CA LEU A 69 13.28 13.30 -6.20
C LEU A 69 12.12 13.66 -7.12
N SER A 70 10.97 13.05 -6.90
CA SER A 70 9.72 13.30 -7.62
C SER A 70 9.22 14.74 -7.40
N ASP A 71 9.28 15.23 -6.16
CA ASP A 71 8.87 16.60 -5.83
C ASP A 71 9.81 17.63 -6.46
N ALA A 72 11.12 17.38 -6.43
CA ALA A 72 12.12 18.28 -7.04
C ALA A 72 12.03 18.30 -8.57
N ALA A 73 11.66 17.19 -9.19
CA ALA A 73 11.61 17.07 -10.65
C ALA A 73 10.34 17.65 -11.30
N HIS A 74 9.26 17.86 -10.53
CA HIS A 74 7.94 18.32 -11.02
C HIS A 74 7.43 17.52 -12.25
N ARG A 75 7.86 16.27 -12.40
CA ARG A 75 7.54 15.38 -13.53
C ARG A 75 7.27 13.98 -13.03
N ARG A 76 6.13 13.42 -13.37
CA ARG A 76 5.68 12.13 -12.85
C ARG A 76 5.99 10.97 -13.81
N LYS A 77 5.79 11.17 -15.11
CA LYS A 77 5.94 10.13 -16.15
C LYS A 77 7.29 9.38 -16.13
N PRO A 78 8.47 10.02 -16.05
CA PRO A 78 9.76 9.32 -16.06
C PRO A 78 9.92 8.33 -14.90
N PHE A 79 9.38 8.65 -13.71
CA PHE A 79 9.48 7.79 -12.54
C PHE A 79 8.65 6.51 -12.67
N ILE A 80 7.46 6.63 -13.27
CA ILE A 80 6.59 5.46 -13.55
C ILE A 80 7.27 4.54 -14.56
N ILE A 81 7.80 5.10 -15.65
CA ILE A 81 8.52 4.34 -16.67
C ILE A 81 9.76 3.66 -16.07
N LEU A 82 10.56 4.42 -15.30
CA LEU A 82 11.76 3.88 -14.63
C LEU A 82 11.40 2.72 -13.70
N GLY A 83 10.35 2.87 -12.88
CA GLY A 83 9.89 1.83 -11.98
C GLY A 83 9.50 0.54 -12.69
N TYR A 84 8.73 0.64 -13.79
CA TYR A 84 8.31 -0.53 -14.56
C TYR A 84 9.45 -1.16 -15.36
N THR A 85 10.32 -0.35 -15.96
CA THR A 85 11.51 -0.85 -16.68
C THR A 85 12.43 -1.59 -15.73
N ALA A 86 12.75 -1.00 -14.59
CA ALA A 86 13.62 -1.62 -13.60
C ALA A 86 13.00 -2.92 -13.07
N ALA A 87 11.69 -2.95 -12.79
CA ALA A 87 11.00 -4.16 -12.40
C ALA A 87 11.11 -5.25 -13.46
N GLY A 88 10.85 -4.92 -14.73
CA GLY A 88 11.00 -5.87 -15.84
C GLY A 88 12.40 -6.44 -15.97
N LEU A 89 13.42 -5.58 -15.93
CA LEU A 89 14.84 -5.99 -16.00
C LEU A 89 15.26 -6.83 -14.79
N CYS A 90 14.81 -6.48 -13.58
CA CYS A 90 15.08 -7.26 -12.39
C CYS A 90 14.48 -8.67 -12.48
N PHE A 91 13.25 -8.83 -12.99
CA PHE A 91 12.65 -10.15 -13.18
C PHE A 91 13.37 -10.98 -14.26
N LEU A 92 13.81 -10.35 -15.36
CA LEU A 92 14.68 -11.01 -16.33
C LEU A 92 16.01 -11.45 -15.68
N GLY A 93 16.60 -10.60 -14.85
CA GLY A 93 17.78 -10.97 -14.06
C GLY A 93 17.53 -12.12 -13.10
N ILE A 94 16.39 -12.13 -12.40
CA ILE A 94 16.00 -13.22 -11.48
C ILE A 94 15.82 -14.54 -12.22
N SER A 95 15.31 -14.54 -13.47
CA SER A 95 15.18 -15.76 -14.29
C SER A 95 16.53 -16.43 -14.57
N LEU A 96 17.60 -15.64 -14.63
CA LEU A 96 18.97 -16.09 -14.86
C LEU A 96 19.79 -16.31 -13.57
N ALA A 97 19.19 -15.98 -12.41
CA ALA A 97 19.90 -16.10 -11.14
C ALA A 97 20.26 -17.55 -10.81
N ASN A 98 21.51 -17.76 -10.42
CA ASN A 98 22.04 -19.07 -10.04
C ASN A 98 22.32 -19.17 -8.53
N SER A 99 22.13 -18.08 -7.78
CA SER A 99 22.30 -18.06 -6.34
C SER A 99 21.19 -17.26 -5.65
N PHE A 100 20.93 -17.61 -4.38
CA PHE A 100 20.00 -16.88 -3.54
C PHE A 100 20.41 -15.41 -3.37
N GLN A 101 21.72 -15.12 -3.30
CA GLN A 101 22.24 -13.76 -3.16
C GLN A 101 21.88 -12.90 -4.39
N GLN A 102 21.97 -13.46 -5.60
CA GLN A 102 21.57 -12.77 -6.82
C GLN A 102 20.06 -12.45 -6.81
N LEU A 103 19.22 -13.42 -6.46
CA LEU A 103 17.77 -13.18 -6.29
C LEU A 103 17.52 -12.08 -5.25
N LEU A 104 18.21 -12.13 -4.10
CA LEU A 104 18.04 -11.17 -3.02
C LEU A 104 18.36 -9.74 -3.49
N ILE A 105 19.52 -9.54 -4.12
CA ILE A 105 19.97 -8.23 -4.61
C ILE A 105 18.99 -7.71 -5.69
N LEU A 106 18.63 -8.54 -6.65
CA LEU A 106 17.70 -8.15 -7.72
C LEU A 106 16.32 -7.82 -7.17
N ASN A 107 15.85 -8.54 -6.16
CA ASN A 107 14.56 -8.26 -5.52
C ASN A 107 14.60 -6.96 -4.69
N MET A 108 15.71 -6.67 -4.01
CA MET A 108 15.92 -5.39 -3.33
C MET A 108 15.92 -4.23 -4.34
N LEU A 109 16.62 -4.36 -5.47
CA LEU A 109 16.63 -3.35 -6.55
C LEU A 109 15.24 -3.17 -7.13
N LEU A 110 14.51 -4.26 -7.40
CA LEU A 110 13.13 -4.22 -7.86
C LEU A 110 12.26 -3.37 -6.94
N HIS A 111 12.29 -3.62 -5.64
CA HIS A 111 11.45 -2.89 -4.69
C HIS A 111 11.89 -1.44 -4.50
N PHE A 112 13.19 -1.15 -4.55
CA PHE A 112 13.70 0.21 -4.55
C PHE A 112 13.10 1.05 -5.68
N PHE A 113 13.14 0.53 -6.90
CA PHE A 113 12.58 1.22 -8.06
C PHE A 113 11.06 1.16 -8.14
N TRP A 114 10.45 0.09 -7.64
CA TRP A 114 9.00 -0.03 -7.61
C TRP A 114 8.32 1.07 -6.81
N VAL A 115 8.89 1.44 -5.68
CA VAL A 115 8.37 2.50 -4.82
C VAL A 115 8.37 3.86 -5.52
N ALA A 116 9.28 4.11 -6.47
CA ALA A 116 9.25 5.30 -7.31
C ALA A 116 7.92 5.46 -8.05
N ASN A 117 7.35 4.35 -8.53
CA ASN A 117 6.08 4.33 -9.23
C ASN A 117 4.87 4.49 -8.29
N ALA A 118 4.83 3.77 -7.17
CA ALA A 118 3.65 3.67 -6.31
C ALA A 118 3.14 5.04 -5.81
N SER A 119 4.05 5.90 -5.35
CA SER A 119 3.70 7.24 -4.86
C SER A 119 3.35 8.21 -5.98
N VAL A 120 4.06 8.12 -7.11
CA VAL A 120 3.97 9.05 -8.22
C VAL A 120 2.70 8.85 -9.05
N THR A 121 2.22 7.62 -9.16
CA THR A 121 1.01 7.28 -9.95
C THR A 121 -0.24 7.95 -9.37
N VAL A 122 -0.39 7.97 -8.05
CA VAL A 122 -1.51 8.65 -7.39
C VAL A 122 -1.46 10.17 -7.60
N LEU A 123 -0.27 10.76 -7.49
CA LEU A 123 -0.07 12.19 -7.74
C LEU A 123 -0.39 12.57 -9.19
N LEU A 124 -0.03 11.73 -10.16
CA LEU A 124 -0.38 11.93 -11.56
C LEU A 124 -1.89 12.01 -11.78
N VAL A 125 -2.67 11.15 -11.09
CA VAL A 125 -4.14 11.22 -11.15
C VAL A 125 -4.65 12.53 -10.58
N ILE A 126 -4.15 12.96 -9.42
CA ILE A 126 -4.58 14.20 -8.76
C ILE A 126 -4.28 15.41 -9.66
N GLU A 127 -3.07 15.50 -10.20
CA GLU A 127 -2.63 16.61 -11.06
C GLU A 127 -3.41 16.70 -12.39
N ASN A 128 -3.89 15.56 -12.92
CA ASN A 128 -4.67 15.52 -14.17
C ASN A 128 -6.20 15.45 -13.95
N SER A 129 -6.67 15.64 -12.72
CA SER A 129 -8.10 15.58 -12.37
C SER A 129 -8.60 16.95 -11.94
N GLY A 130 -9.83 17.30 -12.34
CA GLY A 130 -10.52 18.47 -11.81
C GLY A 130 -10.94 18.27 -10.34
N GLU A 131 -11.17 19.37 -9.63
CA GLU A 131 -11.66 19.36 -8.25
C GLU A 131 -12.94 18.50 -8.12
N GLY A 132 -12.94 17.58 -7.14
CA GLY A 132 -14.06 16.67 -6.86
C GLY A 132 -14.11 15.37 -7.68
N THR A 133 -13.20 15.15 -8.67
CA THR A 133 -13.20 13.91 -9.47
C THR A 133 -12.02 12.97 -9.18
N TRP A 134 -10.98 13.45 -8.53
CA TRP A 134 -9.74 12.69 -8.30
C TRP A 134 -9.91 11.46 -7.41
N GLU A 135 -10.80 11.51 -6.42
CA GLU A 135 -11.09 10.36 -5.54
C GLU A 135 -11.67 9.18 -6.32
N ARG A 136 -12.62 9.46 -7.22
CA ARG A 136 -13.21 8.45 -8.09
C ARG A 136 -12.17 7.87 -9.05
N ARG A 137 -11.31 8.69 -9.62
CA ARG A 137 -10.25 8.27 -10.54
C ARG A 137 -9.17 7.43 -9.84
N ILE A 138 -8.77 7.78 -8.60
CA ILE A 138 -7.90 6.94 -7.77
C ILE A 138 -8.58 5.61 -7.45
N GLY A 139 -9.88 5.63 -7.18
CA GLY A 139 -10.67 4.41 -7.00
C GLY A 139 -10.58 3.47 -8.22
N HIS A 140 -10.77 4.01 -9.43
CA HIS A 140 -10.63 3.25 -10.69
C HIS A 140 -9.21 2.73 -10.91
N LEU A 141 -8.19 3.55 -10.68
CA LEU A 141 -6.79 3.14 -10.78
C LEU A 141 -6.49 1.94 -9.87
N ASN A 142 -6.94 2.01 -8.62
CA ASN A 142 -6.76 0.94 -7.65
C ASN A 142 -7.53 -0.34 -8.03
N GLN A 143 -8.73 -0.20 -8.63
CA GLN A 143 -9.49 -1.34 -9.14
C GLN A 143 -8.76 -2.04 -10.29
N VAL A 144 -8.23 -1.28 -11.26
CA VAL A 144 -7.43 -1.84 -12.37
C VAL A 144 -6.18 -2.53 -11.83
N GLY A 145 -5.50 -1.94 -10.84
CA GLY A 145 -4.36 -2.55 -10.16
C GLY A 145 -4.75 -3.86 -9.46
N ALA A 146 -5.84 -3.88 -8.71
CA ALA A 146 -6.32 -5.08 -8.02
C ALA A 146 -6.72 -6.20 -8.99
N LEU A 147 -7.38 -5.86 -10.10
CA LEU A 147 -7.69 -6.81 -11.17
C LEU A 147 -6.41 -7.36 -11.82
N GLY A 148 -5.43 -6.49 -12.08
CA GLY A 148 -4.11 -6.91 -12.56
C GLY A 148 -3.45 -7.93 -11.62
N TRP A 149 -3.46 -7.67 -10.31
CA TRP A 149 -2.91 -8.58 -9.31
C TRP A 149 -3.60 -9.95 -9.31
N VAL A 150 -4.93 -9.97 -9.31
CA VAL A 150 -5.73 -11.21 -9.37
C VAL A 150 -5.44 -11.98 -10.67
N LEU A 151 -5.38 -11.28 -11.81
CA LEU A 151 -5.01 -11.90 -13.09
C LEU A 151 -3.59 -12.46 -13.06
N GLY A 152 -2.66 -11.78 -12.41
CA GLY A 152 -1.29 -12.28 -12.22
C GLY A 152 -1.23 -13.59 -11.45
N LEU A 153 -2.00 -13.71 -10.37
CA LEU A 153 -2.12 -14.95 -9.62
C LEU A 153 -2.76 -16.06 -10.45
N ALA A 154 -3.79 -15.74 -11.25
CA ALA A 154 -4.42 -16.70 -12.14
C ALA A 154 -3.47 -17.19 -13.23
N VAL A 155 -2.77 -16.28 -13.91
CA VAL A 155 -1.77 -16.61 -14.95
C VAL A 155 -0.63 -17.45 -14.36
N GLY A 156 -0.09 -17.06 -13.20
CA GLY A 156 0.94 -17.82 -12.50
C GLY A 156 0.46 -19.24 -12.13
N GLY A 157 -0.76 -19.35 -11.60
CA GLY A 157 -1.37 -20.65 -11.26
C GLY A 157 -1.58 -21.56 -12.47
N LEU A 158 -2.14 -21.03 -13.56
CA LEU A 158 -2.35 -21.78 -14.81
C LEU A 158 -1.01 -22.18 -15.44
N TRP A 159 -0.02 -21.27 -15.44
CA TRP A 159 1.31 -21.59 -15.92
C TRP A 159 1.93 -22.75 -15.13
N MET A 160 1.90 -22.68 -13.82
CA MET A 160 2.45 -23.73 -12.94
C MET A 160 1.61 -25.01 -12.92
N GLN A 161 0.40 -25.00 -13.49
CA GLN A 161 -0.41 -26.20 -13.70
C GLN A 161 0.05 -26.99 -14.93
N TRP A 162 0.42 -26.31 -16.02
CA TRP A 162 0.66 -26.98 -17.30
C TRP A 162 2.11 -27.03 -17.74
N MET A 163 2.92 -26.02 -17.44
CA MET A 163 4.29 -25.93 -17.92
C MET A 163 5.28 -26.88 -17.24
N PRO A 164 5.16 -27.20 -15.93
CA PRO A 164 6.06 -28.17 -15.30
C PRO A 164 6.07 -29.54 -15.97
N ALA A 165 4.94 -30.00 -16.51
CA ALA A 165 4.86 -31.28 -17.24
C ALA A 165 5.66 -31.27 -18.55
N ARG A 166 5.88 -30.10 -19.15
CA ARG A 166 6.61 -29.93 -20.44
C ARG A 166 8.06 -29.55 -20.26
N LEU A 167 8.35 -28.68 -19.29
CA LEU A 167 9.67 -28.05 -19.12
C LEU A 167 10.42 -28.57 -17.89
N GLY A 168 9.73 -29.28 -16.98
CA GLY A 168 10.21 -29.51 -15.62
C GLY A 168 9.94 -28.31 -14.69
N GLU A 169 9.83 -28.55 -13.39
CA GLU A 169 9.40 -27.54 -12.40
C GLU A 169 10.38 -26.35 -12.34
N LEU A 170 11.68 -26.62 -12.32
CA LEU A 170 12.70 -25.56 -12.18
C LEU A 170 12.75 -24.64 -13.39
N LEU A 171 12.68 -25.20 -14.61
CA LEU A 171 12.70 -24.40 -15.82
C LEU A 171 11.37 -23.64 -15.99
N ALA A 172 10.24 -24.24 -15.63
CA ALA A 172 8.94 -23.57 -15.66
C ALA A 172 8.92 -22.32 -14.75
N ILE A 173 9.52 -22.38 -13.55
CA ILE A 173 9.68 -21.24 -12.65
C ILE A 173 10.54 -20.15 -13.29
N ARG A 174 11.71 -20.51 -13.86
CA ARG A 174 12.62 -19.55 -14.50
C ARG A 174 12.00 -18.87 -15.71
N VAL A 175 11.34 -19.63 -16.57
CA VAL A 175 10.65 -19.07 -17.75
C VAL A 175 9.48 -18.17 -17.34
N LEU A 176 8.77 -18.50 -16.27
CA LEU A 176 7.72 -17.61 -15.75
C LEU A 176 8.28 -16.27 -15.27
N PHE A 177 9.47 -16.24 -14.63
CA PHE A 177 10.16 -14.99 -14.32
C PHE A 177 10.51 -14.18 -15.59
N SER A 178 10.91 -14.84 -16.67
CA SER A 178 11.16 -14.16 -17.96
C SER A 178 9.87 -13.58 -18.53
N VAL A 179 8.77 -14.32 -18.51
CA VAL A 179 7.45 -13.88 -19.00
C VAL A 179 6.98 -12.64 -18.24
N ILE A 180 7.01 -12.66 -16.90
CA ILE A 180 6.60 -11.49 -16.12
C ILE A 180 7.60 -10.32 -16.28
N GLY A 181 8.89 -10.60 -16.50
CA GLY A 181 9.88 -9.58 -16.83
C GLY A 181 9.55 -8.85 -18.13
N LEU A 182 9.25 -9.61 -19.19
CA LEU A 182 8.81 -9.05 -20.47
C LEU A 182 7.47 -8.31 -20.35
N THR A 183 6.55 -8.82 -19.53
CA THR A 183 5.28 -8.13 -19.24
C THR A 183 5.53 -6.80 -18.53
N GLY A 184 6.49 -6.74 -17.62
CA GLY A 184 6.92 -5.50 -16.96
C GLY A 184 7.50 -4.47 -17.93
N LEU A 185 8.34 -4.92 -18.89
CA LEU A 185 8.83 -4.06 -19.97
C LEU A 185 7.70 -3.60 -20.92
N ALA A 186 6.74 -4.47 -21.23
CA ALA A 186 5.54 -4.09 -21.98
C ALA A 186 4.69 -3.06 -21.25
N ALA A 187 4.53 -3.20 -19.92
CA ALA A 187 3.87 -2.20 -19.08
C ALA A 187 4.60 -0.85 -19.12
N SER A 188 5.94 -0.86 -19.11
CA SER A 188 6.76 0.35 -19.23
C SER A 188 6.59 1.01 -20.59
N LEU A 189 6.62 0.24 -21.68
CA LEU A 189 6.40 0.75 -23.04
C LEU A 189 4.98 1.34 -23.18
N LEU A 190 3.98 0.64 -22.67
CA LEU A 190 2.60 1.14 -22.69
C LEU A 190 2.46 2.42 -21.87
N ALA A 191 3.08 2.51 -20.70
CA ALA A 191 3.13 3.74 -19.90
C ALA A 191 3.82 4.88 -20.66
N PHE A 192 4.93 4.59 -21.34
CA PHE A 192 5.62 5.57 -22.17
C PHE A 192 4.72 6.12 -23.30
N LEU A 193 3.96 5.28 -23.95
CA LEU A 193 3.08 5.65 -25.08
C LEU A 193 1.79 6.35 -24.61
N THR A 194 1.22 5.96 -23.48
CA THR A 194 -0.14 6.34 -23.09
C THR A 194 -0.22 7.41 -22.00
N ILE A 195 0.81 7.55 -21.14
CA ILE A 195 0.80 8.61 -20.13
C ILE A 195 0.94 9.98 -20.82
N PRO A 196 0.02 10.92 -20.55
CA PRO A 196 0.08 12.26 -21.11
C PRO A 196 1.42 12.95 -20.79
N ARG A 197 1.93 13.70 -21.74
CA ARG A 197 3.11 14.56 -21.50
C ARG A 197 2.63 15.79 -20.74
N THR A 198 2.78 15.79 -19.43
CA THR A 198 2.64 17.04 -18.66
C THR A 198 3.82 17.93 -18.98
N LEU A 199 3.57 19.09 -19.59
CA LEU A 199 4.60 20.08 -19.93
C LEU A 199 5.19 20.68 -18.64
N PRO A 200 6.53 20.90 -18.56
CA PRO A 200 7.41 21.49 -19.54
C PRO A 200 8.48 20.53 -20.10
N GLN A 201 9.08 20.92 -21.23
CA GLN A 201 10.03 20.13 -22.03
C GLN A 201 11.25 19.64 -21.23
N PHE A 202 11.57 18.33 -21.40
CA PHE A 202 12.74 17.70 -20.81
C PHE A 202 14.03 18.31 -21.39
N THR A 203 14.71 19.16 -20.62
CA THR A 203 15.99 19.71 -21.01
C THR A 203 17.11 18.82 -20.44
N GLN A 204 18.14 18.52 -21.24
CA GLN A 204 19.34 17.79 -20.79
C GLN A 204 19.95 18.35 -19.50
N ARG A 205 19.79 19.68 -19.24
CA ARG A 205 20.18 20.35 -17.99
C ARG A 205 19.49 19.76 -16.76
N MET A 206 18.26 19.32 -16.88
CA MET A 206 17.45 18.79 -15.77
C MET A 206 17.85 17.35 -15.41
N PHE A 207 18.20 16.52 -16.41
CA PHE A 207 18.76 15.19 -16.18
C PHE A 207 20.15 15.29 -15.53
N ARG A 208 20.98 16.20 -16.00
CA ARG A 208 22.28 16.51 -15.39
C ARG A 208 22.11 17.04 -13.96
N GLY A 209 21.13 17.91 -13.71
CA GLY A 209 20.77 18.40 -12.38
C GLY A 209 20.29 17.28 -11.45
N MET A 210 19.51 16.34 -11.97
CA MET A 210 19.02 15.15 -11.21
C MET A 210 20.16 14.19 -10.89
N VAL A 211 21.05 13.90 -11.83
CA VAL A 211 22.22 13.04 -11.61
C VAL A 211 23.22 13.72 -10.67
N LEU A 212 23.42 15.04 -10.79
CA LEU A 212 24.26 15.82 -9.88
C LEU A 212 23.62 15.93 -8.49
N ALA A 213 22.29 16.11 -8.38
CA ALA A 213 21.58 16.11 -7.10
C ALA A 213 21.64 14.75 -6.41
N LEU A 214 21.53 13.65 -7.17
CA LEU A 214 21.72 12.29 -6.67
C LEU A 214 23.20 12.05 -6.29
N GLY A 215 24.14 12.50 -7.11
CA GLY A 215 25.57 12.43 -6.84
C GLY A 215 25.95 13.25 -5.59
N ASN A 216 25.48 14.49 -5.48
CA ASN A 216 25.68 15.33 -4.31
C ASN A 216 24.95 14.78 -3.07
N PHE A 217 23.76 14.19 -3.24
CA PHE A 217 23.06 13.50 -2.16
C PHE A 217 23.86 12.30 -1.65
N ILE A 218 24.43 11.51 -2.55
CA ILE A 218 25.26 10.34 -2.19
C ILE A 218 26.61 10.80 -1.60
N THR A 219 27.29 11.79 -2.19
CA THR A 219 28.61 12.22 -1.75
C THR A 219 28.58 13.13 -0.53
N GLU A 220 27.72 14.14 -0.47
CA GLU A 220 27.63 15.03 0.70
C GLU A 220 26.94 14.37 1.89
N LYS A 221 25.87 13.59 1.66
CA LYS A 221 25.12 12.99 2.77
C LYS A 221 25.62 11.62 3.18
N ALA A 222 26.25 10.84 2.31
CA ALA A 222 26.95 9.63 2.73
C ALA A 222 28.15 9.96 3.61
N ARG A 223 28.84 11.07 3.36
CA ARG A 223 29.97 11.53 4.19
C ARG A 223 29.53 12.00 5.59
N PHE A 224 28.33 12.58 5.68
CA PHE A 224 27.72 13.05 6.95
C PHE A 224 26.46 12.27 7.34
N ALA A 225 26.11 11.20 6.59
CA ALA A 225 24.93 10.38 6.85
C ALA A 225 24.87 9.83 8.27
N PRO A 226 25.96 9.31 8.88
CA PRO A 226 25.92 8.87 10.27
C PRO A 226 25.54 10.00 11.23
N LEU A 227 26.03 11.21 11.01
CA LEU A 227 25.81 12.33 11.90
C LEU A 227 24.42 12.98 11.71
N HIS A 228 24.00 13.17 10.44
CA HIS A 228 22.68 13.72 10.12
C HIS A 228 21.54 12.71 10.33
N LEU A 229 21.79 11.43 10.06
CA LEU A 229 20.88 10.34 10.40
C LEU A 229 20.75 10.20 11.91
N TYR A 230 21.88 10.26 12.64
CA TYR A 230 21.89 10.27 14.11
C TYR A 230 21.14 11.48 14.66
N HIS A 231 21.34 12.69 14.12
CA HIS A 231 20.62 13.88 14.59
C HIS A 231 19.14 13.93 14.20
N ARG A 232 18.76 13.40 13.02
CA ARG A 232 17.34 13.35 12.60
C ARG A 232 16.59 12.10 13.07
N LEU A 233 17.27 10.98 13.19
CA LEU A 233 16.75 9.72 13.72
C LEU A 233 17.15 9.51 15.18
N HIS A 234 17.69 10.56 15.86
CA HIS A 234 17.96 10.43 17.29
C HIS A 234 16.67 9.94 17.96
N PRO A 235 16.66 8.73 18.53
CA PRO A 235 15.43 8.08 19.02
C PRO A 235 14.63 9.00 19.92
N ARG A 236 15.31 9.85 20.72
CA ARG A 236 14.67 10.85 21.59
C ARG A 236 13.97 11.98 20.83
N ARG A 237 14.45 12.43 19.65
CA ARG A 237 13.80 13.50 18.87
C ARG A 237 12.65 12.98 18.03
N VAL A 238 12.81 11.79 17.43
CA VAL A 238 11.72 11.08 16.74
C VAL A 238 10.67 10.69 17.76
N LEU A 239 11.10 10.15 18.90
CA LEU A 239 10.22 9.81 20.02
C LEU A 239 9.55 11.07 20.61
N ALA A 240 10.26 12.19 20.76
CA ALA A 240 9.71 13.45 21.25
C ALA A 240 8.68 14.06 20.29
N LYS A 241 8.91 14.01 18.96
CA LYS A 241 7.88 14.37 17.96
C LYS A 241 6.70 13.40 17.97
N LEU A 242 6.93 12.12 18.21
CA LEU A 242 5.90 11.12 18.43
C LEU A 242 5.21 11.28 19.79
N THR A 243 5.92 11.82 20.80
CA THR A 243 5.37 11.98 22.17
C THR A 243 4.62 13.28 22.40
N ARG A 244 4.79 14.31 21.55
CA ARG A 244 4.02 15.56 21.58
C ARG A 244 3.60 15.96 20.15
N PRO A 245 2.75 15.22 19.49
CA PRO A 245 2.25 15.62 18.17
C PRO A 245 1.15 16.66 18.39
N GLU A 246 1.48 17.91 18.21
CA GLU A 246 0.50 18.97 18.06
C GLU A 246 -0.39 18.59 16.84
N GLY A 247 -1.72 18.58 17.02
CA GLY A 247 -2.67 18.20 15.98
C GLY A 247 -3.07 16.72 15.90
N PHE A 248 -2.65 15.87 16.86
CA PHE A 248 -3.12 14.49 16.98
C PHE A 248 -4.03 14.32 18.20
N ARG A 249 -5.13 13.58 18.03
CA ARG A 249 -6.09 13.29 19.09
C ARG A 249 -5.54 12.31 20.12
N SER A 250 -6.14 12.30 21.29
CA SER A 250 -5.88 11.30 22.33
C SER A 250 -6.06 9.89 21.74
N GLY A 251 -5.16 8.96 22.09
CA GLY A 251 -5.20 7.58 21.61
C GLY A 251 -4.39 7.28 20.36
N THR A 252 -3.91 8.28 19.60
CA THR A 252 -3.11 8.05 18.37
C THR A 252 -1.89 7.17 18.64
N LYS A 253 -1.19 7.36 19.76
CA LYS A 253 -0.03 6.52 20.12
C LYS A 253 -0.43 5.05 20.33
N ARG A 254 -1.54 4.80 21.04
CA ARG A 254 -2.05 3.44 21.28
C ARG A 254 -2.46 2.80 19.96
N PHE A 255 -3.10 3.56 19.08
CA PHE A 255 -3.48 3.10 17.75
C PHE A 255 -2.25 2.74 16.90
N LEU A 256 -1.21 3.58 16.88
CA LEU A 256 0.03 3.30 16.14
C LEU A 256 0.79 2.08 16.70
N LEU A 257 0.78 1.91 18.03
CA LEU A 257 1.33 0.71 18.67
C LEU A 257 0.53 -0.54 18.28
N SER A 258 -0.81 -0.49 18.34
CA SER A 258 -1.67 -1.58 17.85
C SER A 258 -1.41 -1.90 16.37
N THR A 259 -1.20 -0.88 15.54
CA THR A 259 -0.84 -1.03 14.13
C THR A 259 0.49 -1.78 13.96
N LEU A 260 1.54 -1.38 14.70
CA LEU A 260 2.84 -2.06 14.68
C LEU A 260 2.69 -3.55 15.02
N VAL A 261 2.04 -3.82 16.16
CA VAL A 261 1.82 -5.19 16.65
C VAL A 261 1.00 -6.00 15.67
N SER A 262 -0.04 -5.40 15.06
CA SER A 262 -0.85 -6.06 14.03
C SER A 262 -0.01 -6.46 12.82
N PHE A 263 0.81 -5.56 12.26
CA PHE A 263 1.62 -5.85 11.09
C PHE A 263 2.73 -6.87 11.37
N VAL A 264 3.29 -6.87 12.57
CA VAL A 264 4.19 -7.95 13.01
C VAL A 264 3.44 -9.29 13.00
N ALA A 265 2.27 -9.34 13.62
CA ALA A 265 1.45 -10.56 13.67
C ALA A 265 1.07 -11.08 12.27
N LEU A 266 0.65 -10.18 11.39
CA LEU A 266 0.27 -10.52 10.01
C LEU A 266 1.46 -11.10 9.22
N GLY A 267 2.66 -10.57 9.45
CA GLY A 267 3.87 -11.09 8.82
C GLY A 267 4.30 -12.44 9.40
N PHE A 268 4.13 -12.68 10.72
CA PHE A 268 4.40 -13.98 11.34
C PHE A 268 3.55 -15.11 10.77
N PHE A 269 2.36 -14.81 10.29
CA PHE A 269 1.51 -15.77 9.58
C PHE A 269 1.78 -15.80 8.08
N GLY A 270 1.78 -14.63 7.43
CA GLY A 270 1.77 -14.53 5.97
C GLY A 270 3.08 -14.92 5.28
N ILE A 271 4.23 -14.61 5.90
CA ILE A 271 5.55 -14.85 5.29
C ILE A 271 5.87 -16.35 5.20
N PRO A 272 5.67 -17.17 6.26
CA PRO A 272 5.91 -18.61 6.18
C PRO A 272 4.85 -19.38 5.38
N LEU A 273 3.68 -18.80 5.14
CA LEU A 273 2.49 -19.50 4.61
C LEU A 273 2.72 -20.16 3.24
N PRO A 274 3.34 -19.53 2.21
CA PRO A 274 3.59 -20.18 0.92
C PRO A 274 4.47 -21.43 1.04
N LEU A 275 5.48 -21.37 1.92
CA LEU A 275 6.39 -22.50 2.14
C LEU A 275 5.73 -23.61 2.94
N LEU A 276 4.92 -23.31 3.93
CA LEU A 276 4.10 -24.31 4.63
C LEU A 276 3.27 -25.12 3.62
N LEU A 277 2.58 -24.43 2.71
CA LEU A 277 1.71 -25.09 1.71
C LEU A 277 2.54 -25.98 0.77
N SER A 278 3.68 -25.49 0.28
CA SER A 278 4.48 -26.21 -0.70
C SER A 278 5.39 -27.26 -0.10
N GLN A 279 6.09 -26.96 1.01
CA GLN A 279 7.09 -27.86 1.61
C GLN A 279 6.47 -28.83 2.65
N ARG A 280 5.67 -28.29 3.57
CA ARG A 280 5.10 -29.12 4.66
C ARG A 280 3.89 -29.93 4.21
N PHE A 281 2.99 -29.32 3.40
CA PHE A 281 1.82 -30.02 2.88
C PHE A 281 2.06 -30.67 1.53
N GLY A 282 3.20 -30.44 0.88
CA GLY A 282 3.52 -31.04 -0.41
C GLY A 282 2.62 -30.58 -1.56
N LEU A 283 1.92 -29.45 -1.41
CA LEU A 283 1.00 -28.97 -2.43
C LEU A 283 1.77 -28.45 -3.66
N PRO A 284 1.30 -28.76 -4.87
CA PRO A 284 1.93 -28.26 -6.08
C PRO A 284 1.82 -26.72 -6.16
N PRO A 285 2.78 -26.06 -6.81
CA PRO A 285 2.79 -24.59 -6.93
C PRO A 285 1.49 -24.00 -7.46
N SER A 286 0.82 -24.66 -8.41
CA SER A 286 -0.47 -24.22 -8.96
C SER A 286 -1.55 -24.08 -7.90
N ILE A 287 -1.60 -25.02 -6.95
CA ILE A 287 -2.58 -24.98 -5.84
C ILE A 287 -2.21 -23.87 -4.85
N VAL A 288 -0.91 -23.62 -4.61
CA VAL A 288 -0.49 -22.48 -3.80
C VAL A 288 -0.96 -21.16 -4.43
N PHE A 289 -0.73 -20.97 -5.73
CA PHE A 289 -1.27 -19.82 -6.46
C PHE A 289 -2.78 -19.68 -6.35
N PHE A 290 -3.52 -20.80 -6.46
CA PHE A 290 -4.97 -20.82 -6.32
C PHE A 290 -5.44 -20.32 -4.96
N PHE A 291 -4.79 -20.70 -3.86
CA PHE A 291 -5.14 -20.20 -2.53
C PHE A 291 -4.95 -18.67 -2.42
N PHE A 292 -3.84 -18.15 -2.92
CA PHE A 292 -3.63 -16.70 -2.93
C PHE A 292 -4.58 -15.97 -3.89
N LEU A 293 -4.98 -16.60 -4.99
CA LEU A 293 -6.03 -16.10 -5.88
C LEU A 293 -7.37 -15.97 -5.13
N VAL A 294 -7.77 -17.01 -4.43
CA VAL A 294 -9.01 -17.03 -3.62
C VAL A 294 -8.96 -15.97 -2.53
N GLN A 295 -7.82 -15.81 -1.85
CA GLN A 295 -7.60 -14.75 -0.87
C GLN A 295 -7.81 -13.36 -1.49
N HIS A 296 -7.17 -13.07 -2.61
CA HIS A 296 -7.26 -11.76 -3.24
C HIS A 296 -8.62 -11.48 -3.88
N ALA A 297 -9.29 -12.49 -4.40
CA ALA A 297 -10.68 -12.38 -4.83
C ALA A 297 -11.58 -12.01 -3.64
N GLY A 298 -11.39 -12.64 -2.49
CA GLY A 298 -12.07 -12.31 -1.23
C GLY A 298 -11.83 -10.86 -0.80
N ILE A 299 -10.61 -10.34 -0.97
CA ILE A 299 -10.26 -8.93 -0.71
C ILE A 299 -11.12 -8.00 -1.58
N VAL A 300 -11.13 -8.22 -2.89
CA VAL A 300 -11.84 -7.37 -3.86
C VAL A 300 -13.33 -7.34 -3.58
N VAL A 301 -13.94 -8.51 -3.34
CA VAL A 301 -15.39 -8.63 -3.07
C VAL A 301 -15.77 -8.00 -1.72
N ALA A 302 -14.89 -8.07 -0.73
CA ALA A 302 -15.20 -7.59 0.62
C ALA A 302 -15.05 -6.06 0.81
N TYR A 303 -14.35 -5.32 -0.06
CA TYR A 303 -14.17 -3.88 0.10
C TYR A 303 -15.48 -3.07 0.21
N PRO A 304 -16.49 -3.26 -0.66
CA PRO A 304 -17.77 -2.56 -0.53
C PRO A 304 -18.52 -2.91 0.76
N LEU A 305 -18.44 -4.17 1.20
CA LEU A 305 -19.05 -4.65 2.44
C LEU A 305 -18.36 -4.02 3.66
N ALA A 306 -17.04 -3.96 3.65
CA ALA A 306 -16.24 -3.33 4.70
C ALA A 306 -16.60 -1.84 4.85
N SER A 307 -16.71 -1.10 3.73
CA SER A 307 -17.10 0.31 3.73
C SER A 307 -18.48 0.53 4.39
N ARG A 308 -19.48 -0.26 4.00
CA ARG A 308 -20.82 -0.20 4.60
C ARG A 308 -20.84 -0.52 6.09
N ARG A 309 -20.03 -1.51 6.49
CA ARG A 309 -19.94 -1.93 7.89
C ARG A 309 -19.27 -0.85 8.75
N ILE A 310 -18.22 -0.21 8.22
CA ILE A 310 -17.53 0.91 8.87
C ILE A 310 -18.45 2.08 9.12
N GLN A 311 -19.31 2.42 8.15
CA GLN A 311 -20.30 3.50 8.29
C GLN A 311 -21.32 3.22 9.41
N ARG A 312 -21.66 1.95 9.66
CA ARG A 312 -22.65 1.54 10.68
C ARG A 312 -22.06 1.37 12.06
N LEU A 313 -20.89 0.73 12.17
CA LEU A 313 -20.32 0.29 13.44
C LEU A 313 -19.12 1.14 13.90
N GLY A 314 -18.61 2.04 13.05
CA GLY A 314 -17.39 2.79 13.31
C GLY A 314 -16.11 2.01 12.96
N ASN A 315 -15.01 2.77 12.83
CA ASN A 315 -13.73 2.22 12.38
C ASN A 315 -13.09 1.26 13.40
N ARG A 316 -13.12 1.64 14.69
CA ARG A 316 -12.49 0.89 15.77
C ARG A 316 -13.09 -0.51 15.91
N TYR A 317 -14.41 -0.61 16.01
CA TYR A 317 -15.10 -1.89 16.19
C TYR A 317 -14.92 -2.82 14.99
N VAL A 318 -14.96 -2.27 13.77
CA VAL A 318 -14.73 -3.05 12.55
C VAL A 318 -13.32 -3.58 12.50
N GLN A 319 -12.32 -2.79 12.87
CA GLN A 319 -10.93 -3.22 12.93
C GLN A 319 -10.69 -4.28 14.01
N MET A 320 -11.25 -4.08 15.21
CA MET A 320 -11.20 -5.09 16.28
C MET A 320 -11.81 -6.42 15.85
N GLY A 321 -12.98 -6.37 15.21
CA GLY A 321 -13.64 -7.57 14.69
C GLY A 321 -12.80 -8.29 13.63
N ALA A 322 -12.20 -7.55 12.69
CA ALA A 322 -11.33 -8.12 11.67
C ALA A 322 -10.08 -8.79 12.27
N LEU A 323 -9.44 -8.13 13.24
CA LEU A 323 -8.28 -8.69 13.96
C LEU A 323 -8.67 -9.87 14.84
N GLY A 324 -9.84 -9.83 15.50
CA GLY A 324 -10.37 -10.94 16.30
C GLY A 324 -10.62 -12.19 15.46
N VAL A 325 -11.27 -12.05 14.29
CA VAL A 325 -11.46 -13.19 13.37
C VAL A 325 -10.12 -13.74 12.89
N ARG A 326 -9.14 -12.89 12.58
CA ARG A 326 -7.78 -13.33 12.21
C ARG A 326 -7.06 -14.02 13.36
N MET A 327 -7.21 -13.51 14.58
CA MET A 327 -6.66 -14.15 15.78
C MET A 327 -7.17 -15.59 15.92
N LEU A 328 -8.47 -15.79 15.78
CA LEU A 328 -9.07 -17.12 15.81
C LEU A 328 -8.61 -17.99 14.64
N LEU A 329 -8.51 -17.44 13.44
CA LEU A 329 -8.01 -18.15 12.26
C LEU A 329 -6.55 -18.60 12.45
N PHE A 330 -5.67 -17.72 12.91
CA PHE A 330 -4.24 -18.01 13.10
C PHE A 330 -4.02 -18.98 14.27
N GLY A 331 -4.72 -18.76 15.38
CA GLY A 331 -4.66 -19.63 16.54
C GLY A 331 -5.25 -21.02 16.27
N GLY A 332 -6.39 -21.08 15.60
CA GLY A 332 -7.00 -22.34 15.17
C GLY A 332 -6.10 -23.13 14.21
N PHE A 333 -5.43 -22.43 13.27
CA PHE A 333 -4.50 -23.07 12.35
C PHE A 333 -3.22 -23.53 13.07
N ALA A 334 -2.70 -22.74 14.03
CA ALA A 334 -1.58 -23.14 14.88
C ALA A 334 -1.91 -24.41 15.70
N ALA A 335 -3.08 -24.43 16.35
CA ALA A 335 -3.56 -25.57 17.13
C ALA A 335 -3.75 -26.80 16.23
N TYR A 336 -4.39 -26.64 15.07
CA TYR A 336 -4.57 -27.75 14.14
C TYR A 336 -3.21 -28.37 13.73
N LEU A 337 -2.22 -27.54 13.38
CA LEU A 337 -0.89 -28.01 13.01
C LEU A 337 -0.15 -28.68 14.17
N ALA A 338 -0.34 -28.21 15.41
CA ALA A 338 0.30 -28.76 16.59
C ALA A 338 -0.29 -30.14 16.96
N PHE A 339 -1.60 -30.30 16.89
CA PHE A 339 -2.28 -31.53 17.35
C PHE A 339 -2.49 -32.56 16.23
N VAL A 340 -2.79 -32.12 15.00
CA VAL A 340 -3.09 -33.03 13.88
C VAL A 340 -1.85 -33.28 13.01
N GLY A 341 -1.02 -32.25 12.79
CA GLY A 341 0.24 -32.33 12.06
C GLY A 341 0.14 -32.59 10.56
N LYS A 342 -1.05 -32.89 10.04
CA LYS A 342 -1.35 -33.18 8.64
C LYS A 342 -1.91 -31.95 7.92
N SER A 343 -1.97 -32.00 6.59
CA SER A 343 -2.66 -30.97 5.81
C SER A 343 -4.16 -30.99 6.15
N PRO A 344 -4.78 -29.82 6.42
CA PRO A 344 -6.23 -29.74 6.52
C PRO A 344 -6.91 -30.17 5.21
N PRO A 345 -8.18 -30.60 5.25
CA PRO A 345 -8.96 -30.84 4.04
C PRO A 345 -8.97 -29.58 3.14
N LEU A 346 -8.92 -29.79 1.84
CA LEU A 346 -8.85 -28.70 0.84
C LEU A 346 -9.96 -27.65 1.04
N ALA A 347 -11.18 -28.08 1.36
CA ALA A 347 -12.32 -27.19 1.62
C ALA A 347 -12.07 -26.28 2.83
N VAL A 348 -11.43 -26.78 3.89
CA VAL A 348 -11.09 -26.01 5.08
C VAL A 348 -10.03 -24.96 4.76
N LEU A 349 -9.02 -25.34 3.96
CA LEU A 349 -8.00 -24.39 3.49
C LEU A 349 -8.63 -23.29 2.63
N ILE A 350 -9.50 -23.65 1.66
CA ILE A 350 -10.21 -22.66 0.83
C ILE A 350 -11.02 -21.69 1.70
N ALA A 351 -11.82 -22.22 2.63
CA ALA A 351 -12.60 -21.39 3.55
C ALA A 351 -11.70 -20.46 4.39
N GLY A 352 -10.58 -20.97 4.90
CA GLY A 352 -9.58 -20.19 5.63
C GLY A 352 -9.00 -19.05 4.79
N PHE A 353 -8.64 -19.29 3.53
CA PHE A 353 -8.12 -18.26 2.64
C PHE A 353 -9.17 -17.23 2.23
N VAL A 354 -10.44 -17.61 2.06
CA VAL A 354 -11.56 -16.67 1.85
C VAL A 354 -11.68 -15.74 3.06
N VAL A 355 -11.74 -16.30 4.28
CA VAL A 355 -11.81 -15.51 5.52
C VAL A 355 -10.58 -14.63 5.69
N TYR A 356 -9.38 -15.15 5.37
CA TYR A 356 -8.12 -14.39 5.41
C TYR A 356 -8.15 -13.20 4.46
N GLY A 357 -8.71 -13.35 3.26
CA GLY A 357 -8.88 -12.27 2.28
C GLY A 357 -9.93 -11.26 2.73
N ILE A 358 -11.12 -11.71 3.09
CA ILE A 358 -12.22 -10.83 3.52
C ILE A 358 -11.77 -9.94 4.70
N THR A 359 -11.17 -10.52 5.71
CA THR A 359 -10.73 -9.79 6.91
C THR A 359 -9.62 -8.77 6.62
N TRP A 360 -8.84 -8.95 5.54
CA TRP A 360 -7.86 -7.95 5.11
C TRP A 360 -8.52 -6.64 4.72
N SER A 361 -9.60 -6.69 3.94
CA SER A 361 -10.31 -5.48 3.49
C SER A 361 -10.87 -4.68 4.66
N TYR A 362 -11.44 -5.38 5.64
CA TYR A 362 -11.97 -4.76 6.86
C TYR A 362 -10.85 -4.12 7.69
N PHE A 363 -9.76 -4.84 7.91
CA PHE A 363 -8.59 -4.35 8.65
C PHE A 363 -7.96 -3.12 7.99
N GLN A 364 -7.66 -3.21 6.70
CA GLN A 364 -6.94 -2.17 5.98
C GLN A 364 -7.77 -0.90 5.84
N LEU A 365 -9.04 -1.03 5.42
CA LEU A 365 -9.90 0.13 5.22
C LEU A 365 -10.20 0.85 6.53
N SER A 366 -10.52 0.10 7.60
CA SER A 366 -10.78 0.69 8.91
C SER A 366 -9.53 1.33 9.52
N GLY A 367 -8.35 0.73 9.33
CA GLY A 367 -7.08 1.27 9.81
C GLY A 367 -6.71 2.60 9.15
N ILE A 368 -6.82 2.70 7.82
CA ILE A 368 -6.59 3.94 7.08
C ILE A 368 -7.59 5.02 7.49
N ALA A 369 -8.87 4.66 7.60
CA ALA A 369 -9.92 5.61 7.98
C ALA A 369 -9.74 6.10 9.44
N LEU A 370 -9.41 5.21 10.38
CA LEU A 370 -9.14 5.59 11.77
C LEU A 370 -7.91 6.48 11.88
N THR A 371 -6.84 6.19 11.13
CA THR A 371 -5.64 7.04 11.04
C THR A 371 -6.00 8.47 10.65
N SER A 372 -6.81 8.62 9.59
CA SER A 372 -7.23 9.93 9.08
C SER A 372 -8.10 10.70 10.08
N ARG A 373 -8.92 10.00 10.87
CA ARG A 373 -9.82 10.62 11.87
C ARG A 373 -9.12 10.99 13.18
N LEU A 374 -8.02 10.32 13.52
CA LEU A 374 -7.19 10.62 14.69
C LEU A 374 -6.24 11.81 14.45
N ALA A 375 -6.14 12.31 13.23
CA ALA A 375 -5.36 13.50 12.87
C ALA A 375 -6.26 14.69 12.54
N SER A 376 -5.74 15.92 12.77
CA SER A 376 -6.35 17.14 12.24
C SER A 376 -6.30 17.14 10.70
N GLU A 377 -7.13 17.98 10.04
CA GLU A 377 -7.18 18.04 8.58
C GLU A 377 -5.83 18.34 7.96
N GLU A 378 -5.08 19.25 8.54
CA GLU A 378 -3.74 19.64 8.10
C GLU A 378 -2.71 18.50 8.24
N ASN A 379 -2.89 17.62 9.22
CA ASN A 379 -1.94 16.55 9.54
C ASN A 379 -2.34 15.16 9.01
N ARG A 380 -3.45 15.04 8.25
CA ARG A 380 -3.90 13.75 7.69
C ARG A 380 -2.84 13.06 6.84
N GLY A 381 -2.15 13.83 5.98
CA GLY A 381 -1.07 13.28 5.16
C GLY A 381 0.10 12.73 5.99
N LEU A 382 0.50 13.47 7.03
CA LEU A 382 1.55 13.03 7.97
C LEU A 382 1.12 11.76 8.72
N ALA A 383 -0.13 11.70 9.17
CA ALA A 383 -0.67 10.54 9.88
C ALA A 383 -0.67 9.27 9.02
N LEU A 384 -1.10 9.38 7.76
CA LEU A 384 -1.06 8.27 6.81
C LEU A 384 0.37 7.85 6.47
N GLY A 385 1.28 8.81 6.32
CA GLY A 385 2.71 8.54 6.16
C GLY A 385 3.29 7.78 7.36
N LEU A 386 2.92 8.18 8.58
CA LEU A 386 3.35 7.52 9.80
C LEU A 386 2.74 6.12 9.95
N TYR A 387 1.47 5.94 9.60
CA TYR A 387 0.80 4.64 9.56
C TYR A 387 1.55 3.66 8.62
N ASN A 388 1.88 4.11 7.39
CA ASN A 388 2.60 3.29 6.42
C ASN A 388 4.04 2.98 6.88
N ALA A 389 4.73 3.93 7.51
CA ALA A 389 6.07 3.72 8.05
C ALA A 389 6.07 2.67 9.18
N ILE A 390 5.07 2.73 10.06
CA ILE A 390 4.89 1.77 11.15
C ILE A 390 4.49 0.39 10.61
N ALA A 391 3.61 0.34 9.61
CA ALA A 391 3.29 -0.90 8.90
C ALA A 391 4.54 -1.53 8.28
N GLY A 392 5.38 -0.72 7.61
CA GLY A 392 6.67 -1.17 7.06
C GLY A 392 7.62 -1.69 8.14
N ALA A 393 7.74 -0.99 9.28
CA ALA A 393 8.53 -1.45 10.42
C ALA A 393 8.00 -2.79 10.96
N GLY A 394 6.69 -2.97 11.03
CA GLY A 394 6.06 -4.23 11.39
C GLY A 394 6.46 -5.39 10.46
N TRP A 395 6.44 -5.16 9.14
CA TRP A 395 6.88 -6.15 8.15
C TRP A 395 8.38 -6.47 8.26
N ILE A 396 9.24 -5.48 8.56
CA ILE A 396 10.68 -5.69 8.77
C ILE A 396 10.91 -6.62 9.96
N LEU A 397 10.28 -6.33 11.10
CA LEU A 397 10.40 -7.14 12.32
C LEU A 397 9.83 -8.56 12.11
N ALA A 398 8.67 -8.63 11.44
CA ALA A 398 8.02 -9.91 11.15
C ALA A 398 8.85 -10.79 10.23
N GLY A 399 9.53 -10.23 9.23
CA GLY A 399 10.29 -11.02 8.26
C GLY A 399 11.35 -11.87 8.93
N VAL A 400 12.30 -11.25 9.62
CA VAL A 400 13.36 -11.99 10.34
C VAL A 400 12.73 -12.85 11.45
N GLY A 401 11.82 -12.29 12.25
CA GLY A 401 11.25 -12.99 13.41
C GLY A 401 10.47 -14.24 12.99
N SER A 402 9.58 -14.13 11.99
CA SER A 402 8.74 -15.26 11.57
C SER A 402 9.56 -16.36 10.90
N GLY A 403 10.56 -15.98 10.10
CA GLY A 403 11.41 -16.94 9.43
C GLY A 403 12.24 -17.76 10.42
N LEU A 404 12.91 -17.09 11.36
CA LEU A 404 13.71 -17.75 12.40
C LEU A 404 12.87 -18.66 13.30
N VAL A 405 11.71 -18.15 13.75
CA VAL A 405 10.80 -18.95 14.60
C VAL A 405 10.26 -20.16 13.85
N ALA A 406 9.86 -20.00 12.59
CA ALA A 406 9.35 -21.12 11.80
C ALA A 406 10.43 -22.18 11.52
N ASP A 407 11.69 -21.78 11.31
CA ASP A 407 12.81 -22.70 11.09
C ASP A 407 13.21 -23.45 12.38
N GLN A 408 13.26 -22.76 13.52
CA GLN A 408 13.76 -23.34 14.78
C GLN A 408 12.68 -24.06 15.57
N PHE A 409 11.47 -23.48 15.65
CA PHE A 409 10.37 -23.94 16.50
C PHE A 409 9.17 -24.45 15.72
N GLY A 410 9.23 -24.39 14.38
CA GLY A 410 8.18 -24.85 13.47
C GLY A 410 7.05 -23.84 13.26
N TYR A 411 6.24 -24.12 12.24
CA TYR A 411 5.10 -23.28 11.83
C TYR A 411 4.03 -23.10 12.92
N PRO A 412 3.66 -24.14 13.75
CA PRO A 412 2.67 -23.95 14.79
C PRO A 412 3.05 -22.84 15.77
N THR A 413 4.32 -22.78 16.16
CA THR A 413 4.84 -21.76 17.10
C THR A 413 4.78 -20.36 16.47
N ALA A 414 5.19 -20.20 15.20
CA ALA A 414 5.12 -18.93 14.51
C ALA A 414 3.66 -18.41 14.43
N PHE A 415 2.70 -19.29 14.15
CA PHE A 415 1.29 -18.91 14.05
C PHE A 415 0.62 -18.69 15.40
N ALA A 416 1.05 -19.39 16.45
CA ALA A 416 0.63 -19.12 17.82
C ALA A 416 1.09 -17.73 18.28
N ILE A 417 2.35 -17.35 18.00
CA ILE A 417 2.87 -16.00 18.24
C ILE A 417 2.05 -14.97 17.45
N ALA A 418 1.75 -15.22 16.18
CA ALA A 418 0.90 -14.34 15.37
C ALA A 418 -0.47 -14.12 16.02
N SER A 419 -1.13 -15.19 16.49
CA SER A 419 -2.42 -15.11 17.18
C SER A 419 -2.31 -14.32 18.49
N SER A 420 -1.29 -14.58 19.31
CA SER A 420 -1.07 -13.87 20.58
C SER A 420 -0.79 -12.38 20.37
N LEU A 421 -0.02 -12.03 19.35
CA LEU A 421 0.22 -10.63 18.97
C LEU A 421 -1.08 -9.96 18.49
N LEU A 422 -1.95 -10.65 17.73
CA LEU A 422 -3.27 -10.10 17.36
C LEU A 422 -4.15 -9.87 18.59
N MET A 423 -4.13 -10.78 19.56
CA MET A 423 -4.83 -10.60 20.83
C MET A 423 -4.35 -9.34 21.57
N LEU A 424 -3.04 -9.17 21.67
CA LEU A 424 -2.44 -7.96 22.24
C LEU A 424 -2.84 -6.70 21.46
N SER A 425 -2.84 -6.77 20.15
CA SER A 425 -3.24 -5.64 19.30
C SER A 425 -4.70 -5.25 19.50
N VAL A 426 -5.62 -6.23 19.59
CA VAL A 426 -7.04 -6.00 19.88
C VAL A 426 -7.20 -5.38 21.28
N ALA A 427 -6.48 -5.88 22.28
CA ALA A 427 -6.50 -5.32 23.63
C ALA A 427 -6.04 -3.86 23.65
N ILE A 428 -4.95 -3.52 22.97
CA ILE A 428 -4.47 -2.12 22.85
C ILE A 428 -5.52 -1.26 22.14
N LEU A 429 -6.11 -1.76 21.03
CA LEU A 429 -7.09 -1.04 20.24
C LEU A 429 -8.40 -0.78 21.01
N ALA A 430 -8.76 -1.63 21.96
CA ALA A 430 -9.93 -1.43 22.84
C ALA A 430 -9.85 -0.15 23.67
N TYR A 431 -8.63 0.34 23.97
CA TYR A 431 -8.41 1.59 24.70
C TYR A 431 -8.18 2.81 23.81
N VAL A 432 -8.38 2.69 22.50
CA VAL A 432 -8.32 3.82 21.56
C VAL A 432 -9.69 4.49 21.52
N PRO A 433 -9.83 5.80 21.77
CA PRO A 433 -11.11 6.48 21.65
C PRO A 433 -11.62 6.42 20.20
N ASP A 434 -12.94 6.24 20.02
CA ASP A 434 -13.55 6.24 18.69
C ASP A 434 -14.06 7.64 18.37
N PRO A 435 -13.42 8.37 17.44
CA PRO A 435 -13.84 9.71 17.08
C PRO A 435 -15.27 9.81 16.46
N THR A 436 -15.83 8.68 16.05
CA THR A 436 -17.19 8.63 15.50
C THR A 436 -18.26 8.68 16.58
N ALA A 437 -17.99 8.15 17.76
CA ALA A 437 -18.92 8.18 18.88
C ALA A 437 -19.06 9.60 19.49
N GLU A 438 -17.97 10.40 19.43
CA GLU A 438 -17.98 11.77 19.94
C GLU A 438 -18.74 12.74 19.02
N SER A 439 -18.81 12.47 17.72
CA SER A 439 -19.54 13.30 16.75
C SER A 439 -21.06 13.11 16.82
N SER A 440 -21.52 11.92 17.22
CA SER A 440 -22.95 11.63 17.39
C SER A 440 -23.50 12.01 18.78
N ALA A 441 -22.61 12.30 19.73
CA ALA A 441 -22.98 12.67 21.10
C ALA A 441 -23.03 14.20 21.36
N LYS A 442 -22.64 15.04 20.38
CA LYS A 442 -22.90 16.48 20.46
C LYS A 442 -24.31 16.76 19.93
N PRO A 443 -25.28 17.12 20.78
CA PRO A 443 -26.56 17.66 20.32
C PRO A 443 -26.27 18.89 19.46
N SER A 444 -27.03 19.07 18.41
CA SER A 444 -27.03 20.27 17.57
C SER A 444 -27.45 21.49 18.41
N GLU A 445 -26.48 22.12 19.07
CA GLU A 445 -26.63 23.45 19.63
C GLU A 445 -26.49 24.48 18.49
N HIS A 446 -27.43 24.49 17.59
CA HIS A 446 -27.77 25.66 16.79
C HIS A 446 -29.19 25.47 16.26
N SER A 447 -30.19 25.59 17.13
CA SER A 447 -31.46 26.17 16.76
C SER A 447 -31.36 27.67 17.06
N PRO A 448 -31.47 28.55 16.08
CA PRO A 448 -31.70 29.94 16.40
C PRO A 448 -33.11 30.02 17.00
N THR A 449 -33.17 30.37 18.26
CA THR A 449 -34.38 30.82 18.91
C THR A 449 -34.99 31.94 18.08
N SER A 450 -36.12 31.61 17.48
CA SER A 450 -37.06 32.60 16.95
C SER A 450 -37.61 33.40 18.13
N GLU A 451 -37.03 34.53 18.43
CA GLU A 451 -37.69 35.57 19.20
C GLU A 451 -38.55 36.39 18.24
N SER A 452 -39.86 36.13 18.34
CA SER A 452 -40.90 36.98 17.86
C SER A 452 -40.94 38.28 18.68
N ALA A 453 -40.72 39.42 18.06
CA ALA A 453 -41.21 40.68 18.55
C ALA A 453 -41.78 41.49 17.38
N SER A 454 -43.08 41.57 17.39
CA SER A 454 -43.92 42.51 16.69
C SER A 454 -43.58 43.95 17.06
N GLU A 455 -43.50 44.84 16.10
CA GLU A 455 -44.36 46.00 15.96
C GLU A 455 -43.92 46.92 14.80
N PRO A 456 -44.87 47.61 14.17
CA PRO A 456 -44.68 48.40 12.96
C PRO A 456 -44.59 49.90 13.21
N ARG A 457 -43.91 50.63 12.34
CA ARG A 457 -44.20 52.06 11.97
C ARG A 457 -43.13 52.52 10.98
N SER A 458 -43.57 52.94 9.95
CA SER A 458 -44.12 54.17 9.31
C SER A 458 -43.19 54.58 8.15
N MET A 459 -43.89 54.74 7.03
CA MET A 459 -43.46 55.43 5.81
C MET A 459 -42.66 56.72 6.09
N GLU A 460 -41.65 56.92 5.28
CA GLU A 460 -41.47 58.21 4.61
C GLU A 460 -40.63 58.04 3.31
N SER A 461 -41.26 58.53 2.29
CA SER A 461 -40.79 58.73 0.94
C SER A 461 -39.78 59.87 0.89
N HIS A 462 -38.68 59.69 0.13
CA HIS A 462 -38.16 60.82 -0.67
C HIS A 462 -37.42 60.34 -1.90
N THR A 463 -37.90 60.83 -2.96
CA THR A 463 -37.54 60.82 -4.36
C THR A 463 -36.26 61.58 -4.70
N CYS A 464 -35.77 61.29 -5.89
CA CYS A 464 -34.92 62.12 -6.79
C CYS A 464 -33.39 62.12 -6.54
N ALA A 465 -32.55 62.13 -7.52
CA ALA A 465 -32.56 62.18 -8.98
C ALA A 465 -31.12 62.08 -9.48
N ARG A 466 -30.93 61.47 -10.64
CA ARG A 466 -30.01 61.77 -11.74
C ARG A 466 -28.79 62.69 -11.54
N SER A 467 -27.61 62.21 -12.00
CA SER A 467 -26.83 62.74 -13.16
C SER A 467 -25.47 62.04 -13.15
N ALA A 468 -25.06 61.31 -14.16
CA ALA A 468 -24.44 61.67 -15.43
C ALA A 468 -23.15 62.49 -15.27
N SER A 469 -22.02 61.88 -15.58
CA SER A 469 -21.10 62.23 -16.66
C SER A 469 -19.60 61.92 -16.37
N LEU A 470 -19.02 61.14 -17.26
CA LEU A 470 -17.82 61.45 -18.04
C LEU A 470 -16.48 61.70 -17.35
N GLY A 471 -15.49 60.90 -17.73
CA GLY A 471 -14.13 61.35 -17.82
C GLY A 471 -13.03 60.34 -17.50
N GLN A 472 -12.58 59.62 -18.48
CA GLN A 472 -11.17 59.17 -18.58
C GLN A 472 -10.28 60.34 -18.97
N PRO A 473 -8.93 60.25 -19.06
CA PRO A 473 -7.94 59.23 -18.69
C PRO A 473 -6.59 59.79 -18.15
N LYS A 474 -5.53 58.92 -18.23
CA LYS A 474 -4.08 59.10 -18.23
C LYS A 474 -3.38 58.97 -16.85
N ALA A 475 -2.49 58.07 -16.72
CA ALA A 475 -1.14 57.81 -17.30
C ALA A 475 -0.02 58.05 -16.29
N SER A 476 0.85 57.03 -16.18
CA SER A 476 2.30 57.06 -15.98
C SER A 476 2.91 57.49 -14.63
N ALA A 477 3.72 56.65 -14.06
CA ALA A 477 5.19 56.69 -13.97
C ALA A 477 5.68 55.79 -12.83
N ILE A 478 6.47 54.77 -13.10
CA ILE A 478 7.95 54.66 -13.00
C ILE A 478 8.52 55.28 -11.70
N CYS A 479 9.09 54.41 -10.83
CA CYS A 479 10.45 54.40 -10.32
C CYS A 479 10.71 53.19 -9.42
N LYS A 480 11.57 52.29 -9.81
CA LYS A 480 12.92 51.95 -9.35
C LYS A 480 13.24 52.27 -7.87
N THR A 481 13.45 51.23 -7.10
CA THR A 481 14.75 50.75 -6.57
C THR A 481 14.59 49.29 -6.16
#